data_674178a0e48cc22c6bb9d50ed58ce8ba
#
_entry.id   674178a0e48cc22c6bb9d50ed58ce8ba
#
_cell.length_a   1.000
_cell.length_b   1.000
_cell.length_c   1.000
_cell.angle_alpha   90.00
_cell.angle_beta   90.00
_cell.angle_gamma   90.00
#
_symmetry.space_group_name_H-M   'P 1'
#
loop_
_entity.id
_entity.type
_entity.pdbx_description
1 polymer ?
#
loop_
_entity_poly.entity_id
_entity_poly.type
_entity_poly.pdbx_seq_one_letter_code
_entity_poly.pdbx_strand_id
1 'polypeptide(L)'
;PFDYDKEVYTDMLWIAEGITSYYDDKTIHRMGMFSDEEYLGIIASQINRLENSPGKDIMSLAHSSMLAWVKAYLPTEESMNTTVSYYNKGMIAATMLDLEIRAKGKKCLDDVMTALYTDFYKKQGRGFTHEEFIGVCTEMAGKDMKPFFDNVIFSTKPLDYERIFSQYGLSLKDENAGKTVAWSGVVSSHGNGKTTISNIYSNSPAVDAGLSVHDEIIAINGWRVDGRLEDHDAKYGVNDSVEITYARDGKIYTAKLTYAKSTK
;
A
#
# COMPACT_ATOMS: atom_id res chain seq x y z
N PRO A 1 20.79 -17.83 14.60
CA PRO A 1 21.22 -16.64 15.32
C PRO A 1 21.39 -15.49 14.34
N PHE A 2 20.94 -14.29 14.73
CA PHE A 2 21.13 -13.09 13.93
C PHE A 2 22.59 -12.64 14.01
N ASP A 3 23.11 -12.15 12.89
CA ASP A 3 24.38 -11.43 12.85
C ASP A 3 24.04 -9.93 13.02
N TYR A 4 24.38 -9.38 14.18
CA TYR A 4 24.07 -7.98 14.51
C TYR A 4 25.10 -6.98 13.96
N ASP A 5 26.18 -7.48 13.33
CA ASP A 5 27.24 -6.63 12.77
C ASP A 5 26.97 -6.22 11.31
N LYS A 6 25.87 -6.69 10.73
CA LYS A 6 25.44 -6.37 9.36
C LYS A 6 23.94 -6.42 9.17
N GLU A 7 23.48 -5.79 8.08
CA GLU A 7 22.09 -5.82 7.65
C GLU A 7 21.66 -7.23 7.24
N VAL A 8 20.44 -7.59 7.57
CA VAL A 8 19.80 -8.83 7.13
C VAL A 8 18.97 -8.55 5.88
N TYR A 9 19.46 -8.96 4.73
CA TYR A 9 18.70 -8.90 3.47
C TYR A 9 17.87 -10.17 3.31
N THR A 10 16.56 -10.01 3.21
CA THR A 10 15.63 -11.11 3.01
C THR A 10 14.39 -10.63 2.24
N ASP A 11 13.89 -11.47 1.35
CA ASP A 11 12.63 -11.24 0.62
C ASP A 11 11.39 -11.64 1.42
N MET A 12 11.56 -11.99 2.71
CA MET A 12 10.53 -12.62 3.55
C MET A 12 10.01 -11.69 4.67
N LEU A 13 10.37 -10.40 4.72
CA LEU A 13 9.84 -9.49 5.75
C LEU A 13 8.31 -9.38 5.68
N TRP A 14 7.71 -9.54 4.51
CA TRP A 14 6.26 -9.57 4.37
C TRP A 14 5.62 -10.74 5.14
N ILE A 15 6.35 -11.87 5.34
CA ILE A 15 5.90 -12.97 6.19
C ILE A 15 5.99 -12.54 7.65
N ALA A 16 7.16 -12.00 8.06
CA ALA A 16 7.38 -11.59 9.44
C ALA A 16 6.44 -10.44 9.86
N GLU A 17 6.30 -9.41 9.02
CA GLU A 17 5.63 -8.17 9.36
C GLU A 17 4.21 -8.08 8.77
N GLY A 18 4.00 -8.60 7.56
CA GLY A 18 2.69 -8.58 6.93
C GLY A 18 1.72 -9.58 7.57
N ILE A 19 2.16 -10.81 7.87
CA ILE A 19 1.34 -11.78 8.61
C ILE A 19 1.10 -11.31 10.04
N THR A 20 2.09 -10.67 10.67
CA THR A 20 1.90 -10.07 12.00
C THR A 20 0.82 -8.99 11.95
N SER A 21 0.88 -8.08 10.97
CA SER A 21 -0.15 -7.04 10.78
C SER A 21 -1.54 -7.64 10.52
N TYR A 22 -1.61 -8.76 9.80
CA TYR A 22 -2.87 -9.49 9.63
C TYR A 22 -3.39 -10.04 10.97
N TYR A 23 -2.53 -10.61 11.81
CA TYR A 23 -2.93 -11.16 13.10
C TYR A 23 -3.25 -10.10 14.14
N ASP A 24 -2.69 -8.91 14.08
CA ASP A 24 -3.03 -7.79 14.96
C ASP A 24 -4.56 -7.58 14.98
N ASP A 25 -5.12 -7.20 13.85
CA ASP A 25 -6.55 -6.90 13.73
C ASP A 25 -7.41 -8.15 13.88
N LYS A 26 -6.99 -9.28 13.30
CA LYS A 26 -7.71 -10.55 13.39
C LYS A 26 -7.81 -11.08 14.81
N THR A 27 -6.77 -10.90 15.62
CA THR A 27 -6.80 -11.33 17.02
C THR A 27 -7.81 -10.51 17.83
N ILE A 28 -7.82 -9.20 17.64
CA ILE A 28 -8.77 -8.30 18.30
C ILE A 28 -10.22 -8.62 17.87
N HIS A 29 -10.44 -8.90 16.58
CA HIS A 29 -11.73 -9.36 16.08
C HIS A 29 -12.14 -10.71 16.70
N ARG A 30 -11.23 -11.69 16.77
CA ARG A 30 -11.49 -13.00 17.43
C ARG A 30 -11.83 -12.88 18.91
N MET A 31 -11.32 -11.86 19.60
CA MET A 31 -11.65 -11.54 20.99
C MET A 31 -13.02 -10.87 21.13
N GLY A 32 -13.72 -10.58 20.03
CA GLY A 32 -15.01 -9.89 20.02
C GLY A 32 -14.92 -8.40 20.35
N MET A 33 -13.73 -7.80 20.26
CA MET A 33 -13.52 -6.36 20.46
C MET A 33 -13.80 -5.54 19.21
N PHE A 34 -13.72 -6.16 18.03
CA PHE A 34 -14.20 -5.63 16.75
C PHE A 34 -15.39 -6.46 16.29
N SER A 35 -16.42 -5.79 15.78
CA SER A 35 -17.49 -6.42 15.00
C SER A 35 -16.96 -6.88 13.63
N ASP A 36 -17.74 -7.73 12.95
CA ASP A 36 -17.41 -8.14 11.56
C ASP A 36 -17.32 -6.94 10.63
N GLU A 37 -18.21 -5.95 10.78
CA GLU A 37 -18.23 -4.73 9.97
C GLU A 37 -16.98 -3.87 10.20
N GLU A 38 -16.57 -3.67 11.45
CA GLU A 38 -15.36 -2.93 11.79
C GLU A 38 -14.12 -3.62 11.23
N TYR A 39 -14.01 -4.93 11.37
CA TYR A 39 -12.89 -5.70 10.84
C TYR A 39 -12.82 -5.65 9.30
N LEU A 40 -13.95 -5.80 8.61
CA LEU A 40 -14.02 -5.66 7.17
C LEU A 40 -13.69 -4.22 6.72
N GLY A 41 -14.11 -3.22 7.49
CA GLY A 41 -13.76 -1.81 7.28
C GLY A 41 -12.25 -1.56 7.36
N ILE A 42 -11.56 -2.21 8.31
CA ILE A 42 -10.09 -2.15 8.42
C ILE A 42 -9.45 -2.74 7.16
N ILE A 43 -9.88 -3.94 6.72
CA ILE A 43 -9.37 -4.57 5.50
C ILE A 43 -9.59 -3.66 4.28
N ALA A 44 -10.79 -3.10 4.12
CA ALA A 44 -11.11 -2.18 3.03
C ALA A 44 -10.22 -0.94 3.05
N SER A 45 -9.95 -0.37 4.23
CA SER A 45 -9.04 0.76 4.41
C SER A 45 -7.61 0.42 3.99
N GLN A 46 -7.11 -0.77 4.35
CA GLN A 46 -5.77 -1.22 3.95
C GLN A 46 -5.67 -1.44 2.43
N ILE A 47 -6.72 -1.99 1.81
CA ILE A 47 -6.81 -2.14 0.36
C ILE A 47 -6.81 -0.75 -0.30
N ASN A 48 -7.65 0.17 0.17
CA ASN A 48 -7.69 1.54 -0.35
C ASN A 48 -6.31 2.22 -0.27
N ARG A 49 -5.59 2.06 0.83
CA ARG A 49 -4.22 2.57 0.99
C ARG A 49 -3.26 1.99 -0.04
N LEU A 50 -3.33 0.68 -0.30
CA LEU A 50 -2.49 0.00 -1.30
C LEU A 50 -2.84 0.49 -2.71
N GLU A 51 -4.13 0.48 -3.06
CA GLU A 51 -4.57 0.82 -4.41
C GLU A 51 -4.27 2.28 -4.78
N ASN A 52 -4.21 3.16 -3.79
CA ASN A 52 -3.81 4.56 -3.97
C ASN A 52 -2.29 4.79 -3.93
N SER A 53 -1.46 3.74 -3.78
CA SER A 53 -0.01 3.83 -3.80
C SER A 53 0.54 3.50 -5.19
N PRO A 54 1.14 4.44 -5.93
CA PRO A 54 1.72 4.15 -7.25
C PRO A 54 2.85 3.12 -7.18
N GLY A 55 3.57 3.07 -6.07
CA GLY A 55 4.65 2.11 -5.86
C GLY A 55 4.24 0.65 -5.98
N LYS A 56 2.94 0.32 -5.83
CA LYS A 56 2.44 -1.05 -6.02
C LYS A 56 2.65 -1.60 -7.43
N ASP A 57 2.67 -0.71 -8.43
CA ASP A 57 2.86 -1.05 -9.84
C ASP A 57 4.35 -1.13 -10.23
N ILE A 58 5.24 -0.63 -9.35
CA ILE A 58 6.69 -0.55 -9.58
C ILE A 58 7.44 -1.64 -8.78
N MET A 59 7.00 -1.93 -7.56
CA MET A 59 7.72 -2.81 -6.64
C MET A 59 6.87 -4.00 -6.20
N SER A 60 7.41 -5.21 -6.37
CA SER A 60 6.78 -6.42 -5.82
C SER A 60 6.92 -6.49 -4.30
N LEU A 61 6.11 -7.33 -3.66
CA LEU A 61 6.15 -7.50 -2.20
C LEU A 61 7.48 -8.13 -1.74
N ALA A 62 8.01 -9.08 -2.50
CA ALA A 62 9.32 -9.67 -2.21
C ALA A 62 10.44 -8.64 -2.34
N HIS A 63 10.43 -7.79 -3.37
CA HIS A 63 11.41 -6.71 -3.51
C HIS A 63 11.29 -5.67 -2.41
N SER A 64 10.08 -5.33 -1.97
CA SER A 64 9.87 -4.44 -0.82
C SER A 64 10.53 -4.97 0.45
N SER A 65 10.42 -6.28 0.68
CA SER A 65 11.10 -6.95 1.79
C SER A 65 12.63 -6.92 1.65
N MET A 66 13.14 -7.32 0.48
CA MET A 66 14.58 -7.39 0.20
C MET A 66 15.26 -6.01 0.29
N LEU A 67 14.60 -4.96 -0.16
CA LEU A 67 15.14 -3.61 -0.22
C LEU A 67 14.78 -2.75 1.00
N ALA A 68 14.29 -3.34 2.09
CA ALA A 68 13.82 -2.61 3.27
C ALA A 68 14.88 -1.62 3.80
N TRP A 69 16.14 -2.04 3.93
CA TRP A 69 17.22 -1.20 4.45
C TRP A 69 17.47 0.06 3.63
N VAL A 70 17.33 -0.01 2.32
CA VAL A 70 17.67 1.08 1.40
C VAL A 70 16.45 1.82 0.85
N LYS A 71 15.23 1.33 1.12
CA LYS A 71 13.98 1.94 0.64
C LYS A 71 13.00 2.27 1.76
N ALA A 72 12.68 1.33 2.65
CA ALA A 72 11.72 1.56 3.72
C ALA A 72 12.33 2.38 4.87
N TYR A 73 13.59 2.10 5.24
CA TYR A 73 14.29 2.81 6.32
C TYR A 73 15.04 4.07 5.87
N LEU A 74 15.18 4.27 4.56
CA LEU A 74 15.76 5.48 3.96
C LEU A 74 14.78 6.05 2.91
N PRO A 75 13.60 6.56 3.34
CA PRO A 75 12.62 7.11 2.42
C PRO A 75 13.17 8.38 1.73
N THR A 76 12.82 8.53 0.47
CA THR A 76 13.08 9.70 -0.35
C THR A 76 11.75 10.34 -0.77
N GLU A 77 11.80 11.51 -1.39
CA GLU A 77 10.64 12.19 -1.96
C GLU A 77 9.88 11.32 -2.97
N GLU A 78 10.59 10.42 -3.67
CA GLU A 78 10.01 9.49 -4.66
C GLU A 78 9.49 8.19 -4.05
N SER A 79 9.63 7.99 -2.74
CA SER A 79 9.25 6.71 -2.11
C SER A 79 7.78 6.36 -2.31
N MET A 80 6.88 7.36 -2.27
CA MET A 80 5.45 7.14 -2.53
C MET A 80 5.19 6.56 -3.92
N ASN A 81 5.98 6.98 -4.90
CA ASN A 81 5.81 6.57 -6.30
C ASN A 81 6.51 5.26 -6.65
N THR A 82 7.50 4.84 -5.86
CA THR A 82 8.43 3.76 -6.24
C THR A 82 8.47 2.60 -5.26
N THR A 83 7.87 2.74 -4.08
CA THR A 83 7.91 1.70 -3.04
C THR A 83 6.51 1.28 -2.61
N VAL A 84 6.42 0.05 -2.14
CA VAL A 84 5.22 -0.50 -1.49
C VAL A 84 5.58 -0.97 -0.08
N SER A 85 4.67 -0.82 0.87
CA SER A 85 4.90 -1.28 2.23
C SER A 85 4.71 -2.79 2.34
N TYR A 86 5.73 -3.50 2.82
CA TYR A 86 5.62 -4.93 3.12
C TYR A 86 4.74 -5.23 4.34
N TYR A 87 4.44 -4.25 5.18
CA TYR A 87 3.39 -4.32 6.19
C TYR A 87 2.00 -4.28 5.55
N ASN A 88 1.68 -3.23 4.80
CA ASN A 88 0.36 -3.01 4.23
C ASN A 88 0.01 -4.04 3.14
N LYS A 89 0.84 -4.16 2.08
CA LYS A 89 0.62 -5.17 1.03
C LYS A 89 0.77 -6.58 1.58
N GLY A 90 1.64 -6.78 2.58
CA GLY A 90 1.82 -8.05 3.26
C GLY A 90 0.60 -8.49 4.07
N MET A 91 -0.05 -7.58 4.79
CA MET A 91 -1.32 -7.85 5.50
C MET A 91 -2.43 -8.25 4.53
N ILE A 92 -2.54 -7.55 3.40
CA ILE A 92 -3.52 -7.87 2.36
C ILE A 92 -3.21 -9.24 1.74
N ALA A 93 -1.94 -9.51 1.42
CA ALA A 93 -1.49 -10.80 0.91
C ALA A 93 -1.78 -11.95 1.90
N ALA A 94 -1.55 -11.73 3.19
CA ALA A 94 -1.86 -12.70 4.25
C ALA A 94 -3.37 -12.95 4.36
N THR A 95 -4.19 -11.91 4.26
CA THR A 95 -5.66 -12.03 4.21
C THR A 95 -6.10 -12.88 3.02
N MET A 96 -5.59 -12.58 1.83
CA MET A 96 -5.90 -13.34 0.60
C MET A 96 -5.40 -14.78 0.70
N LEU A 97 -4.21 -15.00 1.27
CA LEU A 97 -3.62 -16.33 1.47
C LEU A 97 -4.48 -17.19 2.43
N ASP A 98 -4.93 -16.63 3.56
CA ASP A 98 -5.81 -17.32 4.50
C ASP A 98 -7.11 -17.77 3.82
N LEU A 99 -7.71 -16.89 3.01
CA LEU A 99 -8.91 -17.22 2.25
C LEU A 99 -8.66 -18.30 1.19
N GLU A 100 -7.55 -18.24 0.46
CA GLU A 100 -7.17 -19.27 -0.52
C GLU A 100 -6.93 -20.65 0.12
N ILE A 101 -6.34 -20.70 1.30
CA ILE A 101 -6.15 -21.95 2.06
C ILE A 101 -7.51 -22.50 2.49
N ARG A 102 -8.42 -21.67 2.94
CA ARG A 102 -9.76 -22.06 3.39
C ARG A 102 -10.67 -22.54 2.27
N ALA A 103 -10.42 -22.16 1.02
CA ALA A 103 -11.34 -22.36 -0.10
C ALA A 103 -11.70 -23.84 -0.38
N LYS A 104 -10.81 -24.78 -0.09
CA LYS A 104 -11.03 -26.23 -0.33
C LYS A 104 -11.03 -27.09 0.92
N GLY A 105 -10.78 -26.52 2.11
CA GLY A 105 -10.53 -27.35 3.26
C GLY A 105 -10.98 -26.77 4.60
N LYS A 106 -10.57 -27.50 5.64
CA LYS A 106 -10.78 -27.10 7.04
C LYS A 106 -9.56 -26.37 7.62
N LYS A 107 -8.56 -26.13 6.79
CA LYS A 107 -7.29 -25.51 7.16
C LYS A 107 -7.32 -24.02 6.95
N CYS A 108 -6.44 -23.31 7.63
CA CYS A 108 -6.29 -21.86 7.57
C CYS A 108 -4.83 -21.46 7.79
N LEU A 109 -4.54 -20.16 7.78
CA LEU A 109 -3.20 -19.65 8.01
C LEU A 109 -2.64 -20.03 9.40
N ASP A 110 -3.50 -20.22 10.42
CA ASP A 110 -3.06 -20.70 11.74
C ASP A 110 -2.43 -22.10 11.66
N ASP A 111 -2.94 -22.98 10.79
CA ASP A 111 -2.35 -24.31 10.57
C ASP A 111 -0.97 -24.21 9.92
N VAL A 112 -0.80 -23.29 8.98
CA VAL A 112 0.50 -23.00 8.35
C VAL A 112 1.50 -22.55 9.41
N MET A 113 1.13 -21.56 10.24
CA MET A 113 2.01 -21.04 11.31
C MET A 113 2.35 -22.13 12.32
N THR A 114 1.39 -22.99 12.66
CA THR A 114 1.60 -24.12 13.56
C THR A 114 2.57 -25.15 12.97
N ALA A 115 2.43 -25.47 11.67
CA ALA A 115 3.32 -26.38 10.98
C ALA A 115 4.76 -25.83 10.91
N LEU A 116 4.91 -24.56 10.53
CA LEU A 116 6.21 -23.89 10.49
C LEU A 116 6.91 -23.92 11.86
N TYR A 117 6.18 -23.59 12.92
CA TYR A 117 6.72 -23.64 14.27
C TYR A 117 7.11 -25.05 14.72
N THR A 118 6.25 -26.03 14.42
CA THR A 118 6.45 -27.42 14.88
C THR A 118 7.54 -28.12 14.08
N ASP A 119 7.47 -28.05 12.75
CA ASP A 119 8.30 -28.88 11.87
C ASP A 119 9.69 -28.28 11.62
N PHE A 120 9.81 -26.94 11.64
CA PHE A 120 11.11 -26.29 11.42
C PHE A 120 11.74 -25.87 12.74
N TYR A 121 11.05 -25.06 13.56
CA TYR A 121 11.67 -24.57 14.81
C TYR A 121 11.81 -25.69 15.86
N LYS A 122 10.70 -26.34 16.26
CA LYS A 122 10.75 -27.34 17.33
C LYS A 122 11.52 -28.60 16.95
N LYS A 123 11.30 -29.15 15.75
CA LYS A 123 11.94 -30.42 15.34
C LYS A 123 13.36 -30.23 14.83
N GLN A 124 13.64 -29.13 14.12
CA GLN A 124 14.91 -28.92 13.43
C GLN A 124 15.77 -27.81 14.01
N GLY A 125 15.25 -26.97 14.93
CA GLY A 125 15.97 -25.87 15.56
C GLY A 125 16.37 -24.75 14.59
N ARG A 126 15.64 -24.58 13.48
CA ARG A 126 15.94 -23.59 12.45
C ARG A 126 14.70 -22.85 11.94
N GLY A 127 14.92 -21.79 11.17
CA GLY A 127 13.88 -21.15 10.36
C GLY A 127 13.56 -21.96 9.09
N PHE A 128 12.78 -21.35 8.21
CA PHE A 128 12.33 -21.92 6.93
C PHE A 128 12.75 -21.01 5.77
N THR A 129 12.83 -21.58 4.57
CA THR A 129 13.03 -20.85 3.32
C THR A 129 11.69 -20.43 2.71
N HIS A 130 11.73 -19.59 1.68
CA HIS A 130 10.53 -19.20 0.93
C HIS A 130 9.84 -20.40 0.27
N GLU A 131 10.63 -21.30 -0.33
CA GLU A 131 10.12 -22.52 -0.95
C GLU A 131 9.45 -23.44 0.06
N GLU A 132 10.02 -23.57 1.26
CA GLU A 132 9.44 -24.35 2.35
C GLU A 132 8.12 -23.73 2.83
N PHE A 133 8.03 -22.42 2.92
CA PHE A 133 6.79 -21.71 3.25
C PHE A 133 5.71 -21.98 2.19
N ILE A 134 6.03 -21.85 0.89
CA ILE A 134 5.13 -22.17 -0.22
C ILE A 134 4.69 -23.64 -0.17
N GLY A 135 5.62 -24.55 0.15
CA GLY A 135 5.33 -25.99 0.30
C GLY A 135 4.30 -26.25 1.40
N VAL A 136 4.47 -25.67 2.58
CA VAL A 136 3.50 -25.77 3.69
C VAL A 136 2.14 -25.17 3.30
N CYS A 137 2.13 -24.00 2.66
CA CYS A 137 0.87 -23.40 2.18
C CYS A 137 0.17 -24.29 1.16
N THR A 138 0.91 -24.91 0.24
CA THR A 138 0.39 -25.85 -0.77
C THR A 138 -0.24 -27.09 -0.12
N GLU A 139 0.44 -27.65 0.88
CA GLU A 139 -0.09 -28.79 1.65
C GLU A 139 -1.40 -28.40 2.37
N MET A 140 -1.40 -27.28 3.10
CA MET A 140 -2.59 -26.86 3.86
C MET A 140 -3.75 -26.46 2.95
N ALA A 141 -3.49 -25.88 1.79
CA ALA A 141 -4.53 -25.52 0.81
C ALA A 141 -5.06 -26.72 0.01
N GLY A 142 -4.33 -27.84 -0.03
CA GLY A 142 -4.67 -28.98 -0.87
C GLY A 142 -4.69 -28.68 -2.37
N LYS A 143 -3.95 -27.68 -2.80
CA LYS A 143 -3.77 -27.25 -4.20
C LYS A 143 -2.42 -26.54 -4.36
N ASP A 144 -1.89 -26.54 -5.59
CA ASP A 144 -0.67 -25.77 -5.88
C ASP A 144 -0.88 -24.28 -5.61
N MET A 145 -0.09 -23.74 -4.70
CA MET A 145 -0.11 -22.32 -4.32
C MET A 145 0.92 -21.47 -5.06
N LYS A 146 1.81 -22.09 -5.85
CA LYS A 146 2.84 -21.34 -6.58
C LYS A 146 2.26 -20.22 -7.44
N PRO A 147 1.15 -20.40 -8.20
CA PRO A 147 0.54 -19.31 -8.97
C PRO A 147 0.08 -18.11 -8.11
N PHE A 148 -0.37 -18.35 -6.88
CA PHE A 148 -0.72 -17.30 -5.94
C PHE A 148 0.54 -16.47 -5.59
N PHE A 149 1.62 -17.15 -5.20
CA PHE A 149 2.87 -16.47 -4.84
C PHE A 149 3.50 -15.73 -6.02
N ASP A 150 3.53 -16.34 -7.20
CA ASP A 150 4.05 -15.71 -8.42
C ASP A 150 3.31 -14.42 -8.77
N ASN A 151 1.99 -14.37 -8.54
CA ASN A 151 1.18 -13.21 -8.87
C ASN A 151 1.14 -12.16 -7.75
N VAL A 152 1.02 -12.57 -6.48
CA VAL A 152 0.78 -11.66 -5.36
C VAL A 152 2.09 -11.17 -4.73
N ILE A 153 3.07 -12.07 -4.61
CA ILE A 153 4.30 -11.81 -3.85
C ILE A 153 5.45 -11.37 -4.77
N PHE A 154 5.64 -12.09 -5.89
CA PHE A 154 6.80 -11.90 -6.75
C PHE A 154 6.55 -10.95 -7.94
N SER A 155 5.31 -10.47 -8.14
CA SER A 155 4.99 -9.56 -9.23
C SER A 155 4.35 -8.26 -8.75
N THR A 156 4.19 -7.33 -9.71
CA THR A 156 3.46 -6.07 -9.54
C THR A 156 2.06 -6.13 -10.17
N LYS A 157 1.59 -7.33 -10.52
CA LYS A 157 0.26 -7.48 -11.11
C LYS A 157 -0.84 -7.01 -10.15
N PRO A 158 -1.95 -6.47 -10.67
CA PRO A 158 -3.12 -6.15 -9.85
C PRO A 158 -3.58 -7.37 -9.05
N LEU A 159 -4.00 -7.13 -7.82
CA LEU A 159 -4.53 -8.17 -6.95
C LEU A 159 -5.98 -8.50 -7.34
N ASP A 160 -6.29 -9.77 -7.49
CA ASP A 160 -7.62 -10.24 -7.89
C ASP A 160 -8.52 -10.43 -6.64
N TYR A 161 -8.95 -9.31 -6.09
CA TYR A 161 -9.82 -9.27 -4.90
C TYR A 161 -11.17 -9.96 -5.16
N GLU A 162 -11.79 -9.67 -6.32
CA GLU A 162 -13.12 -10.19 -6.66
C GLU A 162 -13.13 -11.71 -6.66
N ARG A 163 -12.17 -12.34 -7.30
CA ARG A 163 -12.06 -13.80 -7.37
C ARG A 163 -11.96 -14.45 -6.00
N ILE A 164 -11.24 -13.81 -5.06
CA ILE A 164 -11.01 -14.39 -3.73
C ILE A 164 -12.19 -14.08 -2.81
N PHE A 165 -12.62 -12.83 -2.73
CA PHE A 165 -13.64 -12.39 -1.77
C PHE A 165 -15.03 -12.92 -2.10
N SER A 166 -15.39 -13.03 -3.40
CA SER A 166 -16.69 -13.54 -3.83
C SER A 166 -16.95 -14.98 -3.36
N GLN A 167 -15.91 -15.80 -3.17
CA GLN A 167 -16.03 -17.16 -2.64
C GLN A 167 -16.59 -17.18 -1.19
N TYR A 168 -16.52 -16.06 -0.49
CA TYR A 168 -17.00 -15.87 0.87
C TYR A 168 -18.22 -14.93 0.97
N GLY A 169 -18.85 -14.63 -0.18
CA GLY A 169 -19.99 -13.72 -0.23
C GLY A 169 -19.63 -12.25 0.02
N LEU A 170 -18.34 -11.90 -0.07
CA LEU A 170 -17.86 -10.54 0.08
C LEU A 170 -17.67 -9.90 -1.31
N SER A 171 -17.97 -8.62 -1.41
CA SER A 171 -17.68 -7.82 -2.61
C SER A 171 -16.94 -6.55 -2.21
N LEU A 172 -15.88 -6.22 -2.94
CA LEU A 172 -15.20 -4.94 -2.81
C LEU A 172 -15.80 -3.96 -3.81
N LYS A 173 -16.23 -2.79 -3.33
CA LYS A 173 -16.79 -1.73 -4.17
C LYS A 173 -15.87 -0.52 -4.16
N ASP A 174 -15.57 -0.03 -5.33
CA ASP A 174 -14.95 1.29 -5.48
C ASP A 174 -16.06 2.34 -5.43
N GLU A 175 -16.08 3.13 -4.35
CA GLU A 175 -17.07 4.20 -4.15
C GLU A 175 -16.90 5.35 -5.16
N ASN A 176 -15.74 5.45 -5.81
CA ASN A 176 -15.45 6.47 -6.83
C ASN A 176 -15.63 5.95 -8.25
N ALA A 177 -15.99 4.67 -8.42
CA ALA A 177 -16.24 4.11 -9.75
C ALA A 177 -17.23 4.96 -10.54
N GLY A 178 -16.81 5.39 -11.72
CA GLY A 178 -17.63 6.23 -12.63
C GLY A 178 -17.71 7.71 -12.26
N LYS A 179 -17.18 8.15 -11.12
CA LYS A 179 -17.08 9.58 -10.81
C LYS A 179 -15.94 10.21 -11.62
N THR A 180 -16.18 11.44 -12.04
CA THR A 180 -15.14 12.27 -12.65
C THR A 180 -14.78 13.37 -11.66
N VAL A 181 -13.61 13.21 -11.04
CA VAL A 181 -13.08 14.16 -10.05
C VAL A 181 -11.84 14.81 -10.64
N ALA A 182 -11.77 16.13 -10.55
CA ALA A 182 -10.57 16.87 -10.89
C ALA A 182 -9.46 16.52 -9.90
N TRP A 183 -8.22 16.42 -10.38
CA TRP A 183 -7.08 16.00 -9.61
C TRP A 183 -5.84 16.77 -10.00
N SER A 184 -5.15 17.33 -9.02
CA SER A 184 -3.88 18.03 -9.19
C SER A 184 -2.66 17.10 -9.17
N GLY A 185 -2.76 15.98 -8.46
CA GLY A 185 -1.65 15.06 -8.22
C GLY A 185 -0.71 15.51 -7.11
N VAL A 186 -1.14 16.42 -6.26
CA VAL A 186 -0.37 16.90 -5.11
C VAL A 186 -0.86 16.21 -3.84
N VAL A 187 0.07 15.99 -2.91
CA VAL A 187 -0.19 15.79 -1.49
C VAL A 187 0.52 16.90 -0.75
N SER A 188 -0.22 17.66 0.04
CA SER A 188 0.35 18.79 0.77
C SER A 188 0.07 18.73 2.27
N SER A 189 0.87 19.43 3.04
CA SER A 189 0.67 19.67 4.47
C SER A 189 0.35 21.13 4.70
N HIS A 190 -0.54 21.41 5.66
CA HIS A 190 -0.82 22.77 6.09
C HIS A 190 -0.47 22.92 7.56
N GLY A 191 0.33 23.93 7.89
CA GLY A 191 0.74 24.22 9.26
C GLY A 191 1.39 25.59 9.37
N ASN A 192 1.20 26.26 10.49
CA ASN A 192 1.75 27.61 10.74
C ASN A 192 1.37 28.63 9.64
N GLY A 193 0.18 28.49 9.03
CA GLY A 193 -0.31 29.37 7.98
C GLY A 193 0.38 29.19 6.62
N LYS A 194 1.07 28.07 6.43
CA LYS A 194 1.76 27.71 5.18
C LYS A 194 1.25 26.38 4.66
N THR A 195 1.13 26.27 3.34
CA THR A 195 0.80 25.04 2.62
C THR A 195 2.05 24.61 1.86
N THR A 196 2.60 23.44 2.19
CA THR A 196 3.83 22.94 1.57
C THR A 196 3.56 21.59 0.92
N ILE A 197 4.04 21.42 -0.30
CA ILE A 197 3.95 20.13 -1.00
C ILE A 197 4.82 19.10 -0.28
N SER A 198 4.22 18.02 0.19
CA SER A 198 4.91 16.92 0.85
C SER A 198 5.20 15.74 -0.10
N ASN A 199 4.33 15.53 -1.10
CA ASN A 199 4.52 14.53 -2.14
C ASN A 199 3.83 14.96 -3.43
N ILE A 200 4.31 14.44 -4.56
CA ILE A 200 3.69 14.59 -5.88
C ILE A 200 3.59 13.21 -6.52
N TYR A 201 2.43 12.90 -7.06
CA TYR A 201 2.22 11.68 -7.84
C TYR A 201 2.96 11.77 -9.17
N SER A 202 3.71 10.75 -9.52
CA SER A 202 4.31 10.62 -10.86
C SER A 202 3.25 10.71 -11.95
N ASN A 203 3.60 11.29 -13.09
CA ASN A 203 2.70 11.49 -14.24
C ASN A 203 1.43 12.29 -13.89
N SER A 204 1.54 13.27 -13.02
CA SER A 204 0.43 14.11 -12.56
C SER A 204 0.47 15.51 -13.17
N PRO A 205 -0.67 16.24 -13.17
CA PRO A 205 -0.71 17.65 -13.54
C PRO A 205 0.30 18.54 -12.81
N ALA A 206 0.60 18.24 -11.55
CA ALA A 206 1.59 18.99 -10.78
C ALA A 206 3.01 18.81 -11.34
N VAL A 207 3.36 17.60 -11.77
CA VAL A 207 4.66 17.36 -12.45
C VAL A 207 4.73 18.13 -13.75
N ASP A 208 3.68 18.07 -14.57
CA ASP A 208 3.61 18.79 -15.86
C ASP A 208 3.66 20.32 -15.66
N ALA A 209 3.12 20.83 -14.57
CA ALA A 209 3.18 22.23 -14.17
C ALA A 209 4.57 22.65 -13.62
N GLY A 210 5.49 21.70 -13.37
CA GLY A 210 6.82 21.98 -12.83
C GLY A 210 6.83 22.26 -11.31
N LEU A 211 5.78 21.84 -10.59
CA LEU A 211 5.75 21.85 -9.12
C LEU A 211 6.66 20.75 -8.56
N SER A 212 7.19 20.96 -7.38
CA SER A 212 8.09 20.03 -6.69
C SER A 212 7.73 19.89 -5.21
N VAL A 213 8.19 18.79 -4.62
CA VAL A 213 8.17 18.63 -3.16
C VAL A 213 8.93 19.81 -2.52
N HIS A 214 8.47 20.25 -1.37
CA HIS A 214 8.90 21.43 -0.61
C HIS A 214 8.49 22.79 -1.20
N ASP A 215 7.81 22.88 -2.34
CA ASP A 215 7.21 24.14 -2.77
C ASP A 215 6.18 24.62 -1.74
N GLU A 216 6.30 25.87 -1.29
CA GLU A 216 5.28 26.56 -0.49
C GLU A 216 4.23 27.16 -1.44
N ILE A 217 3.01 26.64 -1.40
CA ILE A 217 1.90 27.14 -2.20
C ILE A 217 1.33 28.38 -1.54
N ILE A 218 1.33 29.49 -2.27
CA ILE A 218 0.91 30.80 -1.77
C ILE A 218 -0.52 31.11 -2.21
N ALA A 219 -0.82 30.94 -3.50
CA ALA A 219 -2.13 31.31 -4.05
C ALA A 219 -2.53 30.43 -5.25
N ILE A 220 -3.85 30.32 -5.47
CA ILE A 220 -4.48 29.79 -6.68
C ILE A 220 -5.28 30.95 -7.32
N ASN A 221 -5.00 31.29 -8.58
CA ASN A 221 -5.62 32.39 -9.31
C ASN A 221 -5.61 33.72 -8.50
N GLY A 222 -4.51 34.00 -7.80
CA GLY A 222 -4.35 35.19 -6.96
C GLY A 222 -5.02 35.10 -5.58
N TRP A 223 -5.80 34.07 -5.29
CA TRP A 223 -6.40 33.86 -3.97
C TRP A 223 -5.46 33.05 -3.07
N ARG A 224 -5.17 33.56 -1.88
CA ARG A 224 -4.34 32.89 -0.89
C ARG A 224 -4.91 31.51 -0.56
N VAL A 225 -4.07 30.51 -0.58
CA VAL A 225 -4.43 29.15 -0.13
C VAL A 225 -4.41 29.12 1.40
N ASP A 226 -5.50 28.62 1.97
CA ASP A 226 -5.64 28.27 3.39
C ASP A 226 -6.13 26.81 3.45
N GLY A 227 -5.36 25.93 4.08
CA GLY A 227 -5.58 24.49 4.05
C GLY A 227 -4.66 23.76 3.05
N ARG A 228 -4.94 22.48 2.81
CA ARG A 228 -4.17 21.68 1.86
C ARG A 228 -4.56 22.00 0.42
N LEU A 229 -3.61 21.89 -0.50
CA LEU A 229 -3.85 22.21 -1.92
C LEU A 229 -4.91 21.29 -2.51
N GLU A 230 -4.82 19.99 -2.25
CA GLU A 230 -5.73 18.99 -2.77
C GLU A 230 -7.19 19.14 -2.28
N ASP A 231 -7.42 19.82 -1.16
CA ASP A 231 -8.77 20.17 -0.68
C ASP A 231 -9.47 21.18 -1.59
N HIS A 232 -8.72 21.84 -2.47
CA HIS A 232 -9.24 22.76 -3.48
C HIS A 232 -9.59 22.07 -4.81
N ASP A 233 -9.12 20.84 -5.06
CA ASP A 233 -9.35 20.14 -6.32
C ASP A 233 -10.86 20.02 -6.65
N ALA A 234 -11.70 19.78 -5.64
CA ALA A 234 -13.15 19.68 -5.79
C ALA A 234 -13.86 20.96 -6.29
N LYS A 235 -13.17 22.11 -6.29
CA LYS A 235 -13.70 23.38 -6.78
C LYS A 235 -13.57 23.52 -8.29
N TYR A 236 -12.84 22.62 -8.95
CA TYR A 236 -12.51 22.69 -10.37
C TYR A 236 -13.05 21.48 -11.12
N GLY A 237 -13.18 21.64 -12.42
CA GLY A 237 -13.50 20.57 -13.35
C GLY A 237 -12.24 19.97 -13.98
N VAL A 238 -12.40 18.77 -14.56
CA VAL A 238 -11.35 18.19 -15.40
C VAL A 238 -11.09 19.09 -16.60
N ASN A 239 -9.83 19.33 -16.92
CA ASN A 239 -9.31 20.28 -17.92
C ASN A 239 -9.39 21.76 -17.52
N ASP A 240 -9.91 22.12 -16.36
CA ASP A 240 -9.78 23.49 -15.88
C ASP A 240 -8.30 23.79 -15.64
N SER A 241 -7.90 25.03 -15.95
CA SER A 241 -6.54 25.51 -15.72
C SER A 241 -6.55 26.60 -14.69
N VAL A 242 -5.59 26.56 -13.78
CA VAL A 242 -5.37 27.55 -12.74
C VAL A 242 -3.93 28.04 -12.73
N GLU A 243 -3.73 29.27 -12.28
CA GLU A 243 -2.40 29.78 -11.97
C GLU A 243 -2.07 29.47 -10.50
N ILE A 244 -0.98 28.76 -10.28
CA ILE A 244 -0.44 28.49 -8.94
C ILE A 244 0.72 29.44 -8.69
N THR A 245 0.61 30.27 -7.64
CA THR A 245 1.74 31.05 -7.12
C THR A 245 2.39 30.24 -6.00
N TYR A 246 3.69 30.04 -6.09
CA TYR A 246 4.45 29.26 -5.11
C TYR A 246 5.82 29.85 -4.84
N ALA A 247 6.41 29.52 -3.70
CA ALA A 247 7.78 29.85 -3.35
C ALA A 247 8.65 28.59 -3.34
N ARG A 248 9.85 28.68 -3.95
CA ARG A 248 10.90 27.68 -3.96
C ARG A 248 12.23 28.38 -3.71
N ASP A 249 13.01 27.91 -2.75
CA ASP A 249 14.34 28.48 -2.40
C ASP A 249 14.31 30.00 -2.17
N GLY A 250 13.24 30.47 -1.51
CA GLY A 250 13.07 31.89 -1.17
C GLY A 250 12.64 32.80 -2.33
N LYS A 251 12.36 32.25 -3.53
CA LYS A 251 11.87 33.01 -4.69
C LYS A 251 10.41 32.67 -4.98
N ILE A 252 9.67 33.63 -5.49
CA ILE A 252 8.28 33.47 -5.92
C ILE A 252 8.22 33.13 -7.40
N TYR A 253 7.40 32.14 -7.73
CA TYR A 253 7.17 31.68 -9.11
C TYR A 253 5.66 31.54 -9.35
N THR A 254 5.30 31.45 -10.62
CA THR A 254 3.96 31.05 -11.05
C THR A 254 4.06 29.85 -11.99
N ALA A 255 3.07 28.95 -11.90
CA ALA A 255 2.92 27.81 -12.80
C ALA A 255 1.47 27.69 -13.23
N LYS A 256 1.25 27.23 -14.46
CA LYS A 256 -0.10 26.88 -14.93
C LYS A 256 -0.33 25.39 -14.67
N LEU A 257 -1.27 25.07 -13.79
CA LEU A 257 -1.71 23.70 -13.53
C LEU A 257 -3.03 23.45 -14.26
N THR A 258 -3.12 22.35 -15.02
CA THR A 258 -4.36 21.94 -15.69
C THR A 258 -4.82 20.64 -15.09
N TYR A 259 -5.98 20.64 -14.43
CA TYR A 259 -6.50 19.47 -13.72
C TYR A 259 -6.79 18.30 -14.66
N ALA A 260 -6.33 17.11 -14.29
CA ALA A 260 -6.68 15.88 -14.97
C ALA A 260 -7.84 15.15 -14.27
N LYS A 261 -8.38 14.12 -14.93
CA LYS A 261 -9.28 13.18 -14.28
C LYS A 261 -8.48 12.36 -13.26
N SER A 262 -9.00 12.26 -12.03
CA SER A 262 -8.44 11.31 -11.06
C SER A 262 -8.49 9.89 -11.64
N THR A 263 -7.39 9.18 -11.49
CA THR A 263 -7.28 7.74 -11.80
C THR A 263 -7.57 6.87 -10.59
N LYS A 264 -8.00 7.49 -9.50
CA LYS A 264 -8.20 6.88 -8.18
C LYS A 264 -9.64 6.95 -7.76
#